data_0d7424df44eb3c7c994db7ac0cc35583
#
_entry.id   0d7424df44eb3c7c994db7ac0cc35583
#
_cell.length_a   1.000
_cell.length_b   1.000
_cell.length_c   1.000
_cell.angle_alpha   90.00
_cell.angle_beta   90.00
_cell.angle_gamma   90.00
#
_symmetry.space_group_name_H-M   'P 1'
#
loop_
_entity.id
_entity.type
_entity.pdbx_description
1 polymer ?
#
loop_
_entity_poly.entity_id
_entity_poly.type
_entity_poly.pdbx_seq_one_letter_code
_entity_poly.pdbx_strand_id
1 'polypeptide(L)'
;MTHTLGIEFGSTRIKAVLIDEAFRPVASGDYTWKSDLRDGVWTYDLEEAWSGLRTALRALGEVSVDAMGISAMMHGYLAFDKDWNLLTPFRTWQNTMTGEEAAELTELFGFNIPQRWSIAHLWHAIRTGEAHVGKLAHITTLAGYFHYMLTGVNAVGIGEASGMFPIDSETLDYDRGMMEKF
;
A
#
# COMPACT_ATOMS: atom_id res chain seq x y z
N MET A 1 29.36 -8.51 10.00
CA MET A 1 28.10 -8.24 10.74
C MET A 1 27.01 -8.08 9.72
N THR A 2 25.93 -8.83 9.87
CA THR A 2 24.76 -8.74 8.97
C THR A 2 23.87 -7.60 9.46
N HIS A 3 23.50 -6.72 8.53
CA HIS A 3 22.60 -5.60 8.82
C HIS A 3 21.29 -5.74 8.06
N THR A 4 20.18 -5.60 8.77
CA THR A 4 18.84 -5.58 8.17
C THR A 4 18.23 -4.18 8.29
N LEU A 5 17.71 -3.68 7.19
CA LEU A 5 17.04 -2.39 7.11
C LEU A 5 15.52 -2.59 7.16
N GLY A 6 14.86 -2.00 8.14
CA GLY A 6 13.41 -1.83 8.17
C GLY A 6 13.01 -0.45 7.67
N ILE A 7 12.08 -0.39 6.72
CA ILE A 7 11.47 0.85 6.22
C ILE A 7 9.99 0.83 6.59
N GLU A 8 9.50 1.91 7.21
CA GLU A 8 8.09 2.08 7.56
C GLU A 8 7.53 3.37 6.96
N PHE A 9 6.44 3.26 6.19
CA PHE A 9 5.62 4.38 5.75
C PHE A 9 4.38 4.47 6.65
N GLY A 10 4.55 5.03 7.85
CA GLY A 10 3.46 5.26 8.80
C GLY A 10 2.62 6.49 8.43
N SER A 11 1.48 6.68 9.09
CA SER A 11 0.56 7.80 8.80
C SER A 11 1.10 9.19 9.16
N THR A 12 2.14 9.27 9.98
CA THR A 12 2.73 10.54 10.41
C THR A 12 4.23 10.63 10.15
N ARG A 13 4.89 9.49 9.95
CA ARG A 13 6.34 9.41 9.73
C ARG A 13 6.71 8.32 8.75
N ILE A 14 7.74 8.62 7.96
CA ILE A 14 8.50 7.64 7.21
C ILE A 14 9.76 7.37 8.03
N LYS A 15 10.06 6.11 8.31
CA LYS A 15 11.20 5.71 9.15
C LYS A 15 12.08 4.72 8.43
N ALA A 16 13.37 4.80 8.70
CA ALA A 16 14.36 3.80 8.31
C ALA A 16 15.15 3.41 9.58
N VAL A 17 15.22 2.12 9.88
CA VAL A 17 15.93 1.59 11.04
C VAL A 17 16.85 0.47 10.60
N LEU A 18 18.13 0.60 10.86
CA LEU A 18 19.14 -0.44 10.65
C LEU A 18 19.35 -1.22 11.94
N ILE A 19 19.27 -2.54 11.88
CA ILE A 19 19.50 -3.42 13.01
C ILE A 19 20.68 -4.36 12.73
N ASP A 20 21.40 -4.76 13.79
CA ASP A 20 22.44 -5.79 13.74
C ASP A 20 21.86 -7.21 13.87
N GLU A 21 22.72 -8.22 13.83
CA GLU A 21 22.37 -9.64 13.97
C GLU A 21 21.78 -10.01 15.34
N ALA A 22 21.94 -9.14 16.34
CA ALA A 22 21.32 -9.29 17.65
C ALA A 22 19.99 -8.50 17.77
N PHE A 23 19.43 -8.04 16.63
CA PHE A 23 18.21 -7.22 16.51
C PHE A 23 18.27 -5.89 17.26
N ARG A 24 19.46 -5.34 17.47
CA ARG A 24 19.64 -4.03 18.12
C ARG A 24 19.70 -2.94 17.06
N PRO A 25 18.96 -1.83 17.24
CA PRO A 25 19.09 -0.66 16.37
C PRO A 25 20.52 -0.09 16.42
N VAL A 26 21.15 0.06 15.26
CA VAL A 26 22.50 0.62 15.11
C VAL A 26 22.48 1.99 14.43
N ALA A 27 21.47 2.27 13.62
CA ALA A 27 21.21 3.58 13.04
C ALA A 27 19.72 3.77 12.78
N SER A 28 19.24 4.99 12.78
CA SER A 28 17.85 5.31 12.41
C SER A 28 17.75 6.70 11.80
N GLY A 29 16.76 6.89 10.94
CA GLY A 29 16.37 8.16 10.40
C GLY A 29 14.87 8.22 10.18
N ASP A 30 14.34 9.43 10.15
CA ASP A 30 12.91 9.64 9.91
C ASP A 30 12.62 10.92 9.12
N TYR A 31 11.38 11.00 8.62
CA TYR A 31 10.80 12.15 7.97
C TYR A 31 9.34 12.26 8.39
N THR A 32 8.93 13.45 8.83
CA THR A 32 7.53 13.72 9.19
C THR A 32 6.76 14.17 7.96
N TRP A 33 5.62 13.52 7.69
CA TRP A 33 4.68 13.85 6.64
C TRP A 33 3.24 13.79 7.14
N LYS A 34 2.29 14.17 6.32
CA LYS A 34 0.86 14.11 6.68
C LYS A 34 0.01 13.86 5.45
N SER A 35 -1.20 13.35 5.69
CA SER A 35 -2.23 13.31 4.65
C SER A 35 -2.78 14.69 4.35
N ASP A 36 -3.17 14.91 3.09
CA ASP A 36 -3.91 16.08 2.63
C ASP A 36 -5.31 15.66 2.21
N LEU A 37 -6.27 16.57 2.38
CA LEU A 37 -7.61 16.44 1.81
C LEU A 37 -7.64 17.23 0.48
N ARG A 38 -7.62 16.52 -0.66
CA ARG A 38 -7.64 17.11 -2.00
C ARG A 38 -8.92 16.69 -2.71
N ASP A 39 -9.75 17.64 -3.10
CA ASP A 39 -11.03 17.40 -3.78
C ASP A 39 -11.93 16.34 -3.08
N GLY A 40 -11.94 16.36 -1.74
CA GLY A 40 -12.71 15.42 -0.93
C GLY A 40 -12.05 14.05 -0.72
N VAL A 41 -10.83 13.85 -1.19
CA VAL A 41 -10.06 12.61 -1.06
C VAL A 41 -8.89 12.79 -0.11
N TRP A 42 -8.83 12.00 0.96
CA TRP A 42 -7.66 11.89 1.81
C TRP A 42 -6.55 11.13 1.08
N THR A 43 -5.43 11.79 0.87
CA THR A 43 -4.30 11.30 0.06
C THR A 43 -2.95 11.60 0.71
N TYR A 44 -1.91 10.90 0.27
CA TYR A 44 -0.51 11.26 0.45
C TYR A 44 0.13 11.41 -0.93
N ASP A 45 1.07 12.33 -1.02
CA ASP A 45 1.83 12.54 -2.24
C ASP A 45 2.97 11.50 -2.36
N LEU A 46 3.01 10.76 -3.47
CA LEU A 46 4.05 9.73 -3.68
C LEU A 46 5.44 10.34 -3.89
N GLU A 47 5.54 11.55 -4.45
CA GLU A 47 6.82 12.25 -4.57
C GLU A 47 7.34 12.70 -3.19
N GLU A 48 6.43 13.12 -2.31
CA GLU A 48 6.79 13.40 -0.92
C GLU A 48 7.23 12.11 -0.21
N ALA A 49 6.54 10.98 -0.45
CA ALA A 49 6.94 9.70 0.11
C ALA A 49 8.37 9.30 -0.30
N TRP A 50 8.73 9.49 -1.58
CA TRP A 50 10.09 9.28 -2.07
C TRP A 50 11.11 10.25 -1.44
N SER A 51 10.75 11.50 -1.30
CA SER A 51 11.62 12.52 -0.68
C SER A 51 11.86 12.22 0.79
N GLY A 52 10.81 11.80 1.50
CA GLY A 52 10.87 11.37 2.89
C GLY A 52 11.72 10.12 3.09
N LEU A 53 11.55 9.10 2.22
CA LEU A 53 12.39 7.91 2.25
C LEU A 53 13.87 8.26 2.07
N ARG A 54 14.19 9.08 1.06
CA ARG A 54 15.59 9.53 0.83
C ARG A 54 16.14 10.28 2.03
N THR A 55 15.34 11.10 2.69
CA THR A 55 15.73 11.83 3.90
C THR A 55 16.03 10.87 5.05
N ALA A 56 15.12 9.92 5.32
CA ALA A 56 15.30 8.93 6.37
C ALA A 56 16.53 8.05 6.13
N LEU A 57 16.78 7.62 4.87
CA LEU A 57 17.95 6.81 4.52
C LEU A 57 19.25 7.58 4.66
N ARG A 58 19.32 8.86 4.25
CA ARG A 58 20.51 9.69 4.41
C ARG A 58 20.93 9.87 5.86
N ALA A 59 19.96 9.89 6.78
CA ALA A 59 20.25 10.01 8.21
C ALA A 59 20.96 8.78 8.80
N LEU A 60 20.92 7.62 8.12
CA LEU A 60 21.66 6.42 8.54
C LEU A 60 23.17 6.55 8.32
N GLY A 61 23.61 7.48 7.46
CA GLY A 61 25.01 7.59 7.02
C GLY A 61 25.39 6.52 5.99
N GLU A 62 26.70 6.29 5.85
CA GLU A 62 27.22 5.23 4.98
C GLU A 62 27.11 3.88 5.70
N VAL A 63 26.20 3.05 5.25
CA VAL A 63 25.91 1.74 5.86
C VAL A 63 25.82 0.66 4.78
N SER A 64 26.22 -0.57 5.14
CA SER A 64 25.97 -1.76 4.33
C SER A 64 24.67 -2.41 4.77
N VAL A 65 23.85 -2.85 3.83
CA VAL A 65 22.57 -3.51 4.08
C VAL A 65 22.57 -4.86 3.37
N ASP A 66 22.32 -5.93 4.11
CA ASP A 66 22.28 -7.30 3.59
C ASP A 66 20.86 -7.76 3.27
N ALA A 67 19.86 -7.24 4.00
CA ALA A 67 18.45 -7.51 3.78
C ALA A 67 17.60 -6.29 4.10
N MET A 68 16.41 -6.20 3.47
CA MET A 68 15.49 -5.09 3.65
C MET A 68 14.06 -5.60 3.78
N GLY A 69 13.30 -5.01 4.70
CA GLY A 69 11.85 -5.18 4.82
C GLY A 69 11.12 -3.86 4.72
N ILE A 70 9.93 -3.87 4.11
CA ILE A 70 9.08 -2.69 3.95
C ILE A 70 7.77 -2.95 4.69
N SER A 71 7.35 -1.98 5.49
CA SER A 71 6.03 -1.88 6.10
C SER A 71 5.40 -0.55 5.72
N ALA A 72 4.09 -0.51 5.55
CA ALA A 72 3.37 0.72 5.28
C ALA A 72 2.00 0.74 5.96
N MET A 73 1.37 1.90 6.00
CA MET A 73 -0.03 1.99 6.38
C MET A 73 -0.85 1.09 5.46
N MET A 74 -1.58 0.16 6.07
CA MET A 74 -2.38 -0.83 5.39
C MET A 74 -3.60 -0.20 4.72
N HIS A 75 -4.16 -0.89 3.73
CA HIS A 75 -5.36 -0.52 2.98
C HIS A 75 -5.16 0.64 2.01
N GLY A 76 -6.25 1.01 1.36
CA GLY A 76 -6.29 2.08 0.40
C GLY A 76 -6.22 1.60 -1.05
N TYR A 77 -6.16 2.55 -1.96
CA TYR A 77 -6.25 2.30 -3.39
C TYR A 77 -5.18 3.10 -4.14
N LEU A 78 -4.17 2.41 -4.61
CA LEU A 78 -3.15 2.88 -5.52
C LEU A 78 -3.38 2.21 -6.87
N ALA A 79 -3.75 2.99 -7.87
CA ALA A 79 -4.13 2.53 -9.20
C ALA A 79 -3.17 3.06 -10.25
N PHE A 80 -2.61 2.18 -11.05
CA PHE A 80 -1.59 2.50 -12.05
C PHE A 80 -1.97 1.96 -13.44
N ASP A 81 -1.46 2.62 -14.47
CA ASP A 81 -1.47 2.08 -15.83
C ASP A 81 -0.37 1.01 -16.03
N LYS A 82 -0.28 0.48 -17.25
CA LYS A 82 0.71 -0.55 -17.61
C LYS A 82 2.18 -0.10 -17.46
N ASP A 83 2.43 1.19 -17.46
CA ASP A 83 3.75 1.79 -17.34
C ASP A 83 4.03 2.32 -15.90
N TRP A 84 3.16 1.95 -14.95
CA TRP A 84 3.21 2.37 -13.54
C TRP A 84 3.04 3.88 -13.31
N ASN A 85 2.36 4.59 -14.21
CA ASN A 85 1.92 5.95 -13.96
C ASN A 85 0.69 5.93 -13.06
N LEU A 86 0.71 6.73 -12.00
CA LEU A 86 -0.42 6.86 -11.07
C LEU A 86 -1.63 7.47 -11.80
N LEU A 87 -2.76 6.79 -11.76
CA LEU A 87 -3.96 7.17 -12.52
C LEU A 87 -4.94 8.06 -11.75
N THR A 88 -4.91 8.00 -10.43
CA THR A 88 -5.78 8.77 -9.53
C THR A 88 -5.02 9.06 -8.23
N PRO A 89 -5.37 10.09 -7.45
CA PRO A 89 -4.76 10.30 -6.14
C PRO A 89 -4.84 9.04 -5.27
N PHE A 90 -3.80 8.77 -4.49
CA PHE A 90 -3.79 7.66 -3.55
C PHE A 90 -4.95 7.82 -2.55
N ARG A 91 -5.93 6.93 -2.58
CA ARG A 91 -7.04 6.90 -1.63
C ARG A 91 -6.61 6.11 -0.40
N THR A 92 -6.47 6.80 0.72
CA THR A 92 -5.99 6.21 1.97
C THR A 92 -7.12 5.51 2.72
N TRP A 93 -6.77 4.82 3.81
CA TRP A 93 -7.71 4.20 4.74
C TRP A 93 -8.72 5.18 5.39
N GLN A 94 -8.45 6.50 5.32
CA GLN A 94 -9.30 7.57 5.89
C GLN A 94 -10.53 7.86 5.02
N ASN A 95 -10.54 7.41 3.77
CA ASN A 95 -11.64 7.65 2.85
C ASN A 95 -12.83 6.75 3.15
N THR A 96 -14.01 7.34 3.20
CA THR A 96 -15.28 6.67 3.55
C THR A 96 -16.30 6.67 2.40
N MET A 97 -15.87 7.04 1.19
CA MET A 97 -16.74 7.19 0.01
C MET A 97 -17.33 5.88 -0.51
N THR A 98 -16.82 4.74 -0.10
CA THR A 98 -17.10 3.40 -0.64
C THR A 98 -18.04 2.58 0.25
N GLY A 99 -18.86 3.24 1.08
CA GLY A 99 -19.72 2.55 2.05
C GLY A 99 -20.78 1.66 1.38
N GLU A 100 -21.41 2.13 0.30
CA GLU A 100 -22.41 1.37 -0.46
C GLU A 100 -21.75 0.16 -1.15
N GLU A 101 -20.64 0.37 -1.83
CA GLU A 101 -19.90 -0.68 -2.53
C GLU A 101 -19.36 -1.75 -1.58
N ALA A 102 -18.91 -1.35 -0.41
CA ALA A 102 -18.47 -2.27 0.63
C ALA A 102 -19.61 -3.16 1.13
N ALA A 103 -20.82 -2.60 1.28
CA ALA A 103 -22.00 -3.35 1.66
C ALA A 103 -22.41 -4.34 0.56
N GLU A 104 -22.43 -3.93 -0.71
CA GLU A 104 -22.72 -4.79 -1.85
C GLU A 104 -21.74 -5.96 -1.98
N LEU A 105 -20.45 -5.67 -1.87
CA LEU A 105 -19.41 -6.70 -1.92
C LEU A 105 -19.49 -7.66 -0.72
N THR A 106 -19.86 -7.16 0.45
CA THR A 106 -20.11 -7.98 1.63
C THR A 106 -21.24 -8.98 1.39
N GLU A 107 -22.34 -8.55 0.79
CA GLU A 107 -23.46 -9.42 0.42
C GLU A 107 -23.04 -10.42 -0.67
N LEU A 108 -22.39 -9.94 -1.74
CA LEU A 108 -21.95 -10.76 -2.88
C LEU A 108 -21.01 -11.89 -2.46
N PHE A 109 -20.06 -11.59 -1.58
CA PHE A 109 -19.06 -12.58 -1.15
C PHE A 109 -19.51 -13.41 0.05
N GLY A 110 -20.51 -12.95 0.82
CA GLY A 110 -20.83 -13.52 2.12
C GLY A 110 -19.69 -13.35 3.13
N PHE A 111 -18.89 -12.31 2.95
CA PHE A 111 -17.68 -12.00 3.71
C PHE A 111 -17.60 -10.50 3.96
N ASN A 112 -17.26 -10.07 5.18
CA ASN A 112 -17.21 -8.64 5.52
C ASN A 112 -16.12 -7.91 4.74
N ILE A 113 -16.51 -6.99 3.89
CA ILE A 113 -15.61 -6.11 3.12
C ILE A 113 -15.63 -4.70 3.71
N PRO A 114 -14.59 -4.29 4.44
CA PRO A 114 -14.49 -2.91 4.92
C PRO A 114 -14.35 -1.89 3.79
N GLN A 115 -14.99 -0.74 3.94
CA GLN A 115 -14.94 0.35 2.93
C GLN A 115 -13.52 0.86 2.60
N ARG A 116 -12.54 0.64 3.48
CA ARG A 116 -11.14 1.04 3.26
C ARG A 116 -10.33 0.07 2.39
N TRP A 117 -10.90 -1.10 2.02
CA TRP A 117 -10.21 -2.10 1.20
C TRP A 117 -10.10 -1.66 -0.25
N SER A 118 -9.02 -2.10 -0.92
CA SER A 118 -8.76 -1.74 -2.31
C SER A 118 -9.89 -2.15 -3.25
N ILE A 119 -10.50 -3.33 -3.03
CA ILE A 119 -11.61 -3.82 -3.84
C ILE A 119 -12.87 -2.93 -3.74
N ALA A 120 -13.16 -2.36 -2.57
CA ALA A 120 -14.29 -1.46 -2.40
C ALA A 120 -14.07 -0.16 -3.20
N HIS A 121 -12.84 0.37 -3.21
CA HIS A 121 -12.49 1.53 -4.04
C HIS A 121 -12.51 1.23 -5.53
N LEU A 122 -12.08 0.03 -5.94
CA LEU A 122 -12.17 -0.40 -7.34
C LEU A 122 -13.64 -0.48 -7.77
N TRP A 123 -14.49 -1.12 -6.97
CA TRP A 123 -15.90 -1.26 -7.27
C TRP A 123 -16.58 0.11 -7.36
N HIS A 124 -16.26 1.03 -6.44
CA HIS A 124 -16.71 2.42 -6.51
C HIS A 124 -16.31 3.09 -7.83
N ALA A 125 -15.05 2.99 -8.23
CA ALA A 125 -14.56 3.58 -9.47
C ALA A 125 -15.27 3.01 -10.71
N ILE A 126 -15.55 1.71 -10.74
CA ILE A 126 -16.29 1.05 -11.82
C ILE A 126 -17.73 1.55 -11.86
N ARG A 127 -18.44 1.55 -10.73
CA ARG A 127 -19.86 1.95 -10.64
C ARG A 127 -20.10 3.40 -10.98
N THR A 128 -19.20 4.28 -10.58
CA THR A 128 -19.29 5.72 -10.85
C THR A 128 -18.70 6.12 -12.21
N GLY A 129 -18.15 5.16 -12.95
CA GLY A 129 -17.60 5.40 -14.30
C GLY A 129 -16.36 6.29 -14.30
N GLU A 130 -15.49 6.16 -13.29
CA GLU A 130 -14.29 6.98 -13.22
C GLU A 130 -13.36 6.72 -14.41
N ALA A 131 -12.87 7.79 -15.02
CA ALA A 131 -12.13 7.73 -16.29
C ALA A 131 -10.85 6.90 -16.23
N HIS A 132 -10.25 6.73 -15.06
CA HIS A 132 -9.02 5.96 -14.90
C HIS A 132 -9.23 4.45 -15.05
N VAL A 133 -10.45 3.93 -14.82
CA VAL A 133 -10.76 2.50 -14.90
C VAL A 133 -10.38 1.91 -16.27
N GLY A 134 -10.62 2.64 -17.35
CA GLY A 134 -10.29 2.20 -18.71
C GLY A 134 -8.79 2.06 -19.02
N LYS A 135 -7.93 2.57 -18.13
CA LYS A 135 -6.45 2.49 -18.27
C LYS A 135 -5.80 1.65 -17.16
N LEU A 136 -6.62 1.14 -16.22
CA LEU A 136 -6.15 0.42 -15.05
C LEU A 136 -5.44 -0.87 -15.47
N ALA A 137 -4.22 -1.05 -15.00
CA ALA A 137 -3.43 -2.27 -15.18
C ALA A 137 -2.98 -2.87 -13.85
N HIS A 138 -2.69 -2.04 -12.86
CA HIS A 138 -2.20 -2.49 -11.56
C HIS A 138 -2.92 -1.80 -10.42
N ILE A 139 -3.27 -2.57 -9.39
CA ILE A 139 -3.69 -2.08 -8.08
C ILE A 139 -2.73 -2.64 -7.04
N THR A 140 -2.29 -1.79 -6.13
CA THR A 140 -1.40 -2.23 -5.06
C THR A 140 -1.61 -1.40 -3.79
N THR A 141 -0.92 -1.77 -2.71
CA THR A 141 -0.80 -0.99 -1.48
C THR A 141 0.46 -0.11 -1.52
N LEU A 142 0.61 0.78 -0.54
CA LEU A 142 1.81 1.61 -0.44
C LEU A 142 3.08 0.75 -0.26
N ALA A 143 3.02 -0.32 0.55
CA ALA A 143 4.13 -1.25 0.70
C ALA A 143 4.44 -2.00 -0.61
N GLY A 144 3.42 -2.47 -1.32
CA GLY A 144 3.57 -3.14 -2.61
C GLY A 144 4.16 -2.23 -3.68
N TYR A 145 3.74 -0.96 -3.74
CA TYR A 145 4.32 0.04 -4.63
C TYR A 145 5.82 0.23 -4.39
N PHE A 146 6.23 0.48 -3.14
CA PHE A 146 7.65 0.65 -2.82
C PHE A 146 8.46 -0.64 -3.00
N HIS A 147 7.86 -1.80 -2.72
CA HIS A 147 8.49 -3.09 -3.01
C HIS A 147 8.80 -3.20 -4.51
N TYR A 148 7.79 -2.97 -5.36
CA TYR A 148 7.99 -3.01 -6.81
C TYR A 148 9.05 -2.02 -7.29
N MET A 149 8.96 -0.76 -6.86
CA MET A 149 9.88 0.28 -7.31
C MET A 149 11.33 0.05 -6.89
N LEU A 150 11.57 -0.65 -5.78
CA LEU A 150 12.90 -0.96 -5.27
C LEU A 150 13.47 -2.28 -5.80
N THR A 151 12.61 -3.23 -6.19
CA THR A 151 13.04 -4.59 -6.57
C THR A 151 12.73 -4.96 -8.02
N GLY A 152 11.79 -4.27 -8.66
CA GLY A 152 11.22 -4.65 -9.96
C GLY A 152 10.26 -5.84 -9.90
N VAL A 153 9.97 -6.38 -8.71
CA VAL A 153 9.07 -7.52 -8.52
C VAL A 153 7.70 -7.03 -8.06
N ASN A 154 6.66 -7.27 -8.87
CA ASN A 154 5.28 -6.94 -8.51
C ASN A 154 4.71 -8.02 -7.57
N ALA A 155 4.87 -7.79 -6.28
CA ALA A 155 4.37 -8.68 -5.23
C ALA A 155 3.95 -7.89 -3.99
N VAL A 156 3.01 -8.44 -3.25
CA VAL A 156 2.59 -7.94 -1.93
C VAL A 156 2.64 -9.08 -0.92
N GLY A 157 2.99 -8.77 0.32
CA GLY A 157 2.90 -9.74 1.40
C GLY A 157 1.44 -10.08 1.71
N ILE A 158 1.18 -11.30 2.18
CA ILE A 158 -0.18 -11.77 2.48
C ILE A 158 -0.92 -10.85 3.48
N GLY A 159 -0.20 -10.27 4.45
CA GLY A 159 -0.78 -9.32 5.39
C GLY A 159 -1.33 -8.06 4.71
N GLU A 160 -0.62 -7.52 3.73
CA GLU A 160 -1.07 -6.39 2.93
C GLU A 160 -2.20 -6.80 1.97
N ALA A 161 -2.03 -7.94 1.28
CA ALA A 161 -3.00 -8.48 0.34
C ALA A 161 -4.37 -8.70 0.99
N SER A 162 -4.41 -9.11 2.26
CA SER A 162 -5.65 -9.30 3.03
C SER A 162 -6.45 -8.02 3.29
N GLY A 163 -5.85 -6.85 3.06
CA GLY A 163 -6.53 -5.55 3.07
C GLY A 163 -6.91 -5.05 1.66
N MET A 164 -6.63 -5.83 0.63
CA MET A 164 -6.99 -5.53 -0.75
C MET A 164 -8.21 -6.33 -1.19
N PHE A 165 -8.20 -7.63 -0.93
CA PHE A 165 -9.21 -8.60 -1.32
C PHE A 165 -9.18 -9.78 -0.33
N PRO A 166 -10.28 -10.57 -0.17
CA PRO A 166 -10.30 -11.76 0.67
C PRO A 166 -9.21 -12.78 0.31
N ILE A 167 -8.60 -13.34 1.34
CA ILE A 167 -7.56 -14.37 1.23
C ILE A 167 -8.13 -15.73 1.63
N ASP A 168 -7.89 -16.73 0.82
CA ASP A 168 -8.12 -18.13 1.17
C ASP A 168 -7.03 -18.59 2.16
N SER A 169 -7.46 -19.05 3.34
CA SER A 169 -6.56 -19.44 4.43
C SER A 169 -5.79 -20.74 4.18
N GLU A 170 -6.21 -21.58 3.22
CA GLU A 170 -5.53 -22.82 2.87
C GLU A 170 -4.44 -22.58 1.82
N THR A 171 -4.77 -21.82 0.78
CA THR A 171 -3.83 -21.53 -0.32
C THR A 171 -2.90 -20.35 -0.02
N LEU A 172 -3.26 -19.50 0.94
CA LEU A 172 -2.57 -18.24 1.26
C LEU A 172 -2.48 -17.29 0.04
N ASP A 173 -3.46 -17.34 -0.84
CA ASP A 173 -3.61 -16.50 -2.02
C ASP A 173 -5.03 -15.89 -2.03
N TYR A 174 -5.32 -15.00 -2.96
CA TYR A 174 -6.67 -14.44 -3.12
C TYR A 174 -7.71 -15.54 -3.34
N ASP A 175 -8.86 -15.40 -2.66
CA ASP A 175 -9.97 -16.32 -2.80
C ASP A 175 -10.54 -16.32 -4.23
N ARG A 176 -10.25 -17.38 -4.98
CA ARG A 176 -10.63 -17.49 -6.38
C ARG A 176 -12.13 -17.60 -6.58
N GLY A 177 -12.85 -18.24 -5.65
CA GLY A 177 -14.29 -18.32 -5.71
C GLY A 177 -14.97 -16.95 -5.54
N MET A 178 -14.38 -16.05 -4.75
CA MET A 178 -14.86 -14.67 -4.63
C MET A 178 -14.42 -13.83 -5.84
N MET A 179 -13.22 -14.05 -6.39
CA MET A 179 -12.78 -13.38 -7.63
C MET A 179 -13.70 -13.70 -8.82
N GLU A 180 -14.19 -14.93 -8.95
CA GLU A 180 -15.11 -15.33 -10.00
C GLU A 180 -16.51 -14.73 -9.88
N LYS A 181 -16.88 -14.26 -8.69
CA LYS A 181 -18.15 -13.55 -8.45
C LYS A 181 -18.07 -12.07 -8.78
N PHE A 182 -16.88 -11.48 -8.73
CA PHE A 182 -16.62 -10.07 -9.01
C PHE A 182 -16.51 -9.80 -10.51
#